data_323941a15d69b85fe36ffc493467f3b8
#
_entry.id   323941a15d69b85fe36ffc493467f3b8
#
_cell.length_a   1.000
_cell.length_b   1.000
_cell.length_c   1.000
_cell.angle_alpha   90.00
_cell.angle_beta   90.00
_cell.angle_gamma   90.00
#
_symmetry.space_group_name_H-M   'P 1'
#
loop_
_entity.id
_entity.type
_entity.pdbx_description
1 polymer ?
#
loop_
_entity_poly.entity_id
_entity_poly.type
_entity_poly.pdbx_seq_one_letter_code
_entity_poly.pdbx_strand_id
1 'polypeptide(L)'
;DPFVVPLTETVPTLEEMTKAALNILDDDPDGMFLMIEGGAVDWASHGNQSGRMIEEHVDFDMAVMAVVNWVKKNSNWGETLVVVTSDHETGYLTGPGSDPTWEPVIDNGRGNLPGMEWHSGDHTNSLVPFFAKGDAGRIFKKFADENDPVHGIYLDNTELAYGIMWVMEP
;
A
#
# COMPACT_ATOMS: atom_id res chain seq x y z
N ASP A 1 21.79 -3.26 -5.76
CA ASP A 1 21.21 -4.20 -4.79
C ASP A 1 20.53 -3.43 -3.68
N PRO A 2 19.42 -3.95 -3.11
CA PRO A 2 18.74 -3.32 -1.97
C PRO A 2 19.66 -3.26 -0.74
N PHE A 3 19.46 -2.24 0.10
CA PHE A 3 20.18 -2.03 1.36
C PHE A 3 21.70 -1.83 1.24
N VAL A 4 22.21 -1.48 0.07
CA VAL A 4 23.65 -1.19 -0.14
C VAL A 4 24.01 0.22 0.35
N VAL A 5 23.09 1.18 0.18
CA VAL A 5 23.26 2.55 0.68
C VAL A 5 22.48 2.67 1.99
N PRO A 6 23.11 3.10 3.11
CA PRO A 6 22.38 3.27 4.37
C PRO A 6 21.33 4.38 4.27
N LEU A 7 20.27 4.26 5.06
CA LEU A 7 19.27 5.31 5.23
C LEU A 7 19.93 6.60 5.74
N THR A 8 19.35 7.75 5.36
CA THR A 8 19.80 9.05 5.82
C THR A 8 19.41 9.26 7.29
N GLU A 9 20.37 9.18 8.20
CA GLU A 9 20.14 9.24 9.66
C GLU A 9 19.46 10.54 10.14
N THR A 10 19.50 11.61 9.36
CA THR A 10 18.90 12.92 9.70
C THR A 10 17.47 13.08 9.22
N VAL A 11 16.91 12.07 8.54
CA VAL A 11 15.52 12.06 8.06
C VAL A 11 14.77 10.98 8.82
N PRO A 12 13.61 11.30 9.44
CA PRO A 12 12.80 10.29 10.11
C PRO A 12 12.28 9.25 9.11
N THR A 13 12.19 8.01 9.55
CA THR A 13 11.54 6.94 8.79
C THR A 13 10.04 7.18 8.67
N LEU A 14 9.38 6.55 7.71
CA LEU A 14 7.92 6.64 7.58
C LEU A 14 7.23 6.07 8.84
N GLU A 15 7.81 5.03 9.45
CA GLU A 15 7.34 4.48 10.73
C GLU A 15 7.35 5.54 11.85
N GLU A 16 8.42 6.32 11.99
CA GLU A 16 8.54 7.37 13.02
C GLU A 16 7.55 8.50 12.78
N MET A 17 7.40 8.94 11.53
CA MET A 17 6.41 9.95 11.15
C MET A 17 4.97 9.46 11.41
N THR A 18 4.67 8.22 11.08
CA THR A 18 3.38 7.56 11.35
C THR A 18 3.06 7.55 12.84
N LYS A 19 4.01 7.12 13.69
CA LYS A 19 3.84 7.11 15.15
C LYS A 19 3.61 8.51 15.71
N ALA A 20 4.32 9.51 15.21
CA ALA A 20 4.14 10.90 15.61
C ALA A 20 2.75 11.43 15.24
N ALA A 21 2.28 11.16 14.01
CA ALA A 21 0.94 11.55 13.56
C ALA A 21 -0.15 10.91 14.40
N LEU A 22 -0.09 9.59 14.63
CA LEU A 22 -1.03 8.87 15.48
C LEU A 22 -1.09 9.45 16.90
N ASN A 23 0.07 9.72 17.52
CA ASN A 23 0.15 10.29 18.88
C ASN A 23 -0.40 11.74 18.99
N ILE A 24 -0.49 12.47 17.88
CA ILE A 24 -1.07 13.82 17.87
C ILE A 24 -2.58 13.77 17.66
N LEU A 25 -3.07 12.81 16.88
CA LEU A 25 -4.44 12.76 16.43
C LEU A 25 -5.35 11.87 17.31
N ASP A 26 -4.79 10.99 18.13
CA ASP A 26 -5.54 10.00 18.89
C ASP A 26 -6.30 10.55 20.11
N ASP A 27 -6.07 11.80 20.47
CA ASP A 27 -6.77 12.49 21.58
C ASP A 27 -8.08 13.16 21.13
N ASP A 28 -8.41 13.21 19.83
CA ASP A 28 -9.62 13.86 19.32
C ASP A 28 -10.86 12.97 19.56
N PRO A 29 -11.85 13.45 20.35
CA PRO A 29 -13.06 12.68 20.65
C PRO A 29 -13.96 12.43 19.44
N ASP A 30 -13.83 13.21 18.38
CA ASP A 30 -14.58 13.07 17.12
C ASP A 30 -13.93 12.03 16.18
N GLY A 31 -12.78 11.46 16.58
CA GLY A 31 -11.99 10.51 15.81
C GLY A 31 -11.00 11.17 14.88
N MET A 32 -10.40 10.38 13.98
CA MET A 32 -9.40 10.89 13.05
C MET A 32 -9.52 10.26 11.68
N PHE A 33 -9.10 11.00 10.66
CA PHE A 33 -8.72 10.50 9.35
C PHE A 33 -7.24 10.78 9.12
N LEU A 34 -6.47 9.74 8.83
CA LEU A 34 -5.03 9.84 8.58
C LEU A 34 -4.67 9.11 7.30
N MET A 35 -4.06 9.82 6.35
CA MET A 35 -3.45 9.23 5.16
C MET A 35 -1.93 9.25 5.31
N ILE A 36 -1.31 8.11 5.03
CA ILE A 36 0.15 7.91 5.10
C ILE A 36 0.60 7.40 3.75
N GLU A 37 1.57 8.06 3.14
CA GLU A 37 2.05 7.74 1.81
C GLU A 37 3.50 7.25 1.85
N GLY A 38 3.75 6.09 1.23
CA GLY A 38 5.10 5.59 0.89
C GLY A 38 5.49 6.03 -0.52
N GLY A 39 5.54 7.35 -0.79
CA GLY A 39 5.68 7.92 -2.13
C GLY A 39 6.95 7.55 -2.89
N ALA A 40 8.03 7.19 -2.17
CA ALA A 40 9.29 6.82 -2.82
C ALA A 40 9.26 5.43 -3.50
N VAL A 41 8.27 4.59 -3.19
CA VAL A 41 8.01 3.33 -3.91
C VAL A 41 7.72 3.63 -5.38
N ASP A 42 6.87 4.61 -5.66
CA ASP A 42 6.55 5.07 -7.00
C ASP A 42 7.78 5.62 -7.74
N TRP A 43 8.55 6.49 -7.09
CA TRP A 43 9.76 7.07 -7.69
C TRP A 43 10.80 6.00 -8.08
N ALA A 44 11.00 5.00 -7.25
CA ALA A 44 11.88 3.88 -7.56
C ALA A 44 11.35 3.03 -8.72
N SER A 45 10.03 2.88 -8.81
CA SER A 45 9.34 2.15 -9.88
C SER A 45 9.44 2.87 -11.22
N HIS A 46 9.30 4.20 -11.26
CA HIS A 46 9.55 5.03 -12.44
C HIS A 46 10.98 4.83 -13.00
N GLY A 47 11.94 4.64 -12.12
CA GLY A 47 13.33 4.34 -12.47
C GLY A 47 13.60 2.87 -12.78
N ASN A 48 12.59 1.98 -12.72
CA ASN A 48 12.72 0.53 -12.85
C ASN A 48 13.80 -0.05 -11.91
N GLN A 49 13.90 0.53 -10.70
CA GLN A 49 14.93 0.24 -9.72
C GLN A 49 14.44 -0.79 -8.70
N SER A 50 14.38 -2.06 -9.09
CA SER A 50 13.85 -3.16 -8.26
C SER A 50 14.38 -3.17 -6.83
N GLY A 51 15.70 -2.98 -6.64
CA GLY A 51 16.30 -2.96 -5.30
C GLY A 51 15.80 -1.81 -4.44
N ARG A 52 15.73 -0.59 -5.00
CA ARG A 52 15.21 0.59 -4.28
C ARG A 52 13.73 0.48 -4.00
N MET A 53 12.95 0.05 -4.98
CA MET A 53 11.50 -0.17 -4.79
C MET A 53 11.24 -1.13 -3.61
N ILE A 54 12.04 -2.19 -3.46
CA ILE A 54 11.93 -3.12 -2.32
C ILE A 54 12.29 -2.42 -0.99
N GLU A 55 13.34 -1.59 -0.96
CA GLU A 55 13.72 -0.84 0.24
C GLU A 55 12.60 0.09 0.71
N GLU A 56 12.05 0.88 -0.21
CA GLU A 56 10.96 1.83 0.06
C GLU A 56 9.67 1.10 0.47
N HIS A 57 9.41 -0.05 -0.15
CA HIS A 57 8.25 -0.88 0.23
C HIS A 57 8.40 -1.46 1.65
N VAL A 58 9.61 -1.84 2.05
CA VAL A 58 9.88 -2.29 3.43
C VAL A 58 9.68 -1.16 4.44
N ASP A 59 10.09 0.10 4.14
CA ASP A 59 9.82 1.25 5.01
C ASP A 59 8.32 1.52 5.12
N PHE A 60 7.58 1.40 4.03
CA PHE A 60 6.11 1.47 4.03
C PHE A 60 5.48 0.35 4.89
N ASP A 61 5.94 -0.88 4.76
CA ASP A 61 5.47 -2.01 5.57
C ASP A 61 5.68 -1.77 7.08
N MET A 62 6.80 -1.14 7.46
CA MET A 62 7.05 -0.78 8.86
C MET A 62 6.06 0.27 9.37
N ALA A 63 5.66 1.23 8.52
CA ALA A 63 4.60 2.19 8.84
C ALA A 63 3.24 1.51 9.01
N VAL A 64 2.88 0.58 8.12
CA VAL A 64 1.65 -0.24 8.24
C VAL A 64 1.66 -1.03 9.55
N MET A 65 2.79 -1.64 9.90
CA MET A 65 2.94 -2.37 11.16
C MET A 65 2.80 -1.46 12.38
N ALA A 66 3.30 -0.21 12.31
CA ALA A 66 3.12 0.79 13.38
C ALA A 66 1.64 1.08 13.60
N VAL A 67 0.85 1.31 12.52
CA VAL A 67 -0.61 1.50 12.60
C VAL A 67 -1.30 0.28 13.21
N VAL A 68 -1.01 -0.92 12.72
CA VAL A 68 -1.61 -2.16 13.24
C VAL A 68 -1.32 -2.37 14.74
N ASN A 69 -0.10 -2.05 15.17
CA ASN A 69 0.29 -2.14 16.58
C ASN A 69 -0.38 -1.07 17.43
N TRP A 70 -0.53 0.15 16.90
CA TRP A 70 -1.27 1.22 17.56
C TRP A 70 -2.74 0.82 17.78
N VAL A 71 -3.43 0.30 16.75
CA VAL A 71 -4.82 -0.17 16.84
C VAL A 71 -4.97 -1.23 17.93
N LYS A 72 -4.06 -2.23 17.96
CA LYS A 72 -4.09 -3.28 18.99
C LYS A 72 -3.91 -2.78 20.41
N LYS A 73 -3.18 -1.68 20.60
CA LYS A 73 -2.84 -1.13 21.90
C LYS A 73 -3.83 -0.07 22.38
N ASN A 74 -4.28 0.81 21.49
CA ASN A 74 -5.00 2.03 21.83
C ASN A 74 -6.45 2.04 21.32
N SER A 75 -6.85 1.09 20.45
CA SER A 75 -8.18 1.00 19.87
C SER A 75 -8.60 -0.46 19.68
N ASN A 76 -9.50 -0.72 18.76
CA ASN A 76 -9.93 -2.06 18.34
C ASN A 76 -10.48 -2.04 16.90
N TRP A 77 -10.65 -3.22 16.32
CA TRP A 77 -11.09 -3.37 14.92
C TRP A 77 -12.59 -3.09 14.69
N GLY A 78 -13.37 -2.89 15.76
CA GLY A 78 -14.77 -2.42 15.68
C GLY A 78 -14.87 -0.90 15.49
N GLU A 79 -13.85 -0.16 15.93
CA GLU A 79 -13.80 1.32 15.91
C GLU A 79 -12.81 1.86 14.87
N THR A 80 -11.87 1.04 14.40
CA THR A 80 -10.82 1.47 13.47
C THR A 80 -10.92 0.73 12.15
N LEU A 81 -10.90 1.47 11.06
CA LEU A 81 -10.71 0.98 9.70
C LEU A 81 -9.30 1.33 9.22
N VAL A 82 -8.54 0.33 8.83
CA VAL A 82 -7.25 0.49 8.14
C VAL A 82 -7.40 0.01 6.71
N VAL A 83 -7.06 0.85 5.75
CA VAL A 83 -6.98 0.52 4.32
C VAL A 83 -5.54 0.63 3.88
N VAL A 84 -5.06 -0.34 3.12
CA VAL A 84 -3.74 -0.34 2.47
C VAL A 84 -3.96 -0.60 0.98
N THR A 85 -3.55 0.33 0.15
CA THR A 85 -3.68 0.24 -1.30
C THR A 85 -2.67 1.16 -1.98
N SER A 86 -2.70 1.26 -3.29
CA SER A 86 -2.01 2.27 -4.09
C SER A 86 -3.05 3.04 -4.91
N ASP A 87 -2.72 4.26 -5.31
CA ASP A 87 -3.53 5.10 -6.19
C ASP A 87 -3.39 4.64 -7.66
N HIS A 88 -2.25 4.06 -8.05
CA HIS A 88 -2.00 3.48 -9.36
C HIS A 88 -0.85 2.47 -9.32
N GLU A 89 -0.68 1.75 -10.40
CA GLU A 89 0.49 0.94 -10.69
C GLU A 89 1.53 1.79 -11.42
N THR A 90 2.82 1.50 -11.22
CA THR A 90 3.93 2.17 -11.89
C THR A 90 4.94 1.15 -12.41
N GLY A 91 5.32 1.31 -13.68
CA GLY A 91 6.36 0.55 -14.32
C GLY A 91 5.91 -0.73 -15.01
N TYR A 92 4.65 -1.10 -14.87
CA TYR A 92 4.09 -2.37 -15.35
C TYR A 92 4.99 -3.55 -14.96
N LEU A 93 5.14 -3.71 -13.64
CA LEU A 93 5.98 -4.75 -13.06
C LEU A 93 5.30 -6.12 -13.11
N THR A 94 5.97 -7.08 -13.72
CA THR A 94 5.50 -8.46 -13.85
C THR A 94 6.61 -9.46 -13.56
N GLY A 95 6.32 -10.75 -13.66
CA GLY A 95 7.33 -11.78 -13.74
C GLY A 95 8.01 -11.82 -15.12
N PRO A 96 9.20 -12.42 -15.23
CA PRO A 96 9.95 -12.52 -16.48
C PRO A 96 9.17 -13.26 -17.57
N GLY A 97 9.21 -12.75 -18.78
CA GLY A 97 8.57 -13.36 -19.95
C GLY A 97 7.09 -13.06 -20.11
N SER A 98 6.58 -12.03 -19.48
CA SER A 98 5.16 -11.61 -19.51
C SER A 98 4.67 -11.00 -20.84
N ASP A 99 5.39 -11.10 -21.93
CA ASP A 99 4.92 -10.56 -23.22
C ASP A 99 4.71 -11.69 -24.22
N PRO A 100 3.46 -11.92 -24.71
CA PRO A 100 2.19 -11.24 -24.42
C PRO A 100 1.39 -11.81 -23.23
N THR A 101 1.84 -12.92 -22.64
CA THR A 101 1.13 -13.59 -21.55
C THR A 101 1.67 -13.08 -20.22
N TRP A 102 0.78 -12.62 -19.34
CA TRP A 102 1.18 -12.21 -17.99
C TRP A 102 1.72 -13.40 -17.18
N GLU A 103 2.87 -13.18 -16.54
CA GLU A 103 3.49 -14.14 -15.63
C GLU A 103 3.68 -13.48 -14.25
N PRO A 104 3.50 -14.22 -13.16
CA PRO A 104 3.71 -13.68 -11.82
C PRO A 104 5.19 -13.46 -11.51
N VAL A 105 5.47 -12.53 -10.60
CA VAL A 105 6.80 -12.36 -10.01
C VAL A 105 7.28 -13.66 -9.38
N ILE A 106 8.53 -14.02 -9.60
CA ILE A 106 9.12 -15.29 -9.14
C ILE A 106 9.80 -15.10 -7.79
N ASP A 107 9.38 -15.87 -6.79
CA ASP A 107 10.08 -15.93 -5.51
C ASP A 107 11.41 -16.71 -5.65
N ASN A 108 12.52 -16.00 -5.58
CA ASN A 108 13.87 -16.57 -5.60
C ASN A 108 14.41 -16.87 -4.18
N GLY A 109 13.55 -16.83 -3.18
CA GLY A 109 13.88 -17.10 -1.80
C GLY A 109 14.49 -15.92 -1.05
N ARG A 110 14.52 -16.04 0.26
CA ARG A 110 14.96 -14.98 1.17
C ARG A 110 16.38 -14.48 0.86
N GLY A 111 16.52 -13.16 0.76
CA GLY A 111 17.82 -12.50 0.52
C GLY A 111 18.21 -12.40 -0.94
N ASN A 112 17.38 -12.88 -1.85
CA ASN A 112 17.56 -12.73 -3.28
C ASN A 112 16.54 -11.78 -3.87
N LEU A 113 16.92 -11.05 -4.94
CA LEU A 113 15.95 -10.29 -5.71
C LEU A 113 14.94 -11.23 -6.34
N PRO A 114 13.64 -10.92 -6.28
CA PRO A 114 12.63 -11.65 -7.03
C PRO A 114 12.91 -11.62 -8.53
N GLY A 115 12.48 -12.65 -9.25
CA GLY A 115 12.46 -12.63 -10.71
C GLY A 115 11.33 -11.70 -11.16
N MET A 116 11.69 -10.53 -11.72
CA MET A 116 10.74 -9.49 -12.15
C MET A 116 11.25 -8.81 -13.41
N GLU A 117 10.32 -8.25 -14.17
CA GLU A 117 10.57 -7.52 -15.40
C GLU A 117 9.71 -6.26 -15.45
N TRP A 118 10.33 -5.15 -15.87
CA TRP A 118 9.69 -3.85 -16.02
C TRP A 118 9.40 -3.59 -17.49
N HIS A 119 8.21 -3.06 -17.79
CA HIS A 119 7.78 -2.84 -19.18
C HIS A 119 7.48 -1.37 -19.48
N SER A 120 7.48 -0.50 -18.47
CA SER A 120 7.20 0.93 -18.60
C SER A 120 8.07 1.73 -17.63
N GLY A 121 8.18 3.03 -17.85
CA GLY A 121 8.68 4.00 -16.88
C GLY A 121 7.57 4.94 -16.39
N ASP A 122 6.32 4.66 -16.78
CA ASP A 122 5.14 5.48 -16.47
C ASP A 122 4.11 4.71 -15.66
N HIS A 123 3.09 5.42 -15.19
CA HIS A 123 1.91 4.81 -14.58
C HIS A 123 1.14 3.96 -15.59
N THR A 124 0.48 2.93 -15.09
CA THR A 124 -0.47 2.15 -15.88
C THR A 124 -1.82 2.07 -15.18
N ASN A 125 -2.84 1.60 -15.88
CA ASN A 125 -4.17 1.35 -15.32
C ASN A 125 -4.36 -0.10 -14.87
N SER A 126 -3.27 -0.82 -14.63
CA SER A 126 -3.34 -2.15 -14.04
C SER A 126 -3.89 -2.11 -12.63
N LEU A 127 -4.63 -3.14 -12.25
CA LEU A 127 -5.20 -3.23 -10.91
C LEU A 127 -4.09 -3.32 -9.85
N VAL A 128 -4.30 -2.63 -8.73
CA VAL A 128 -3.41 -2.67 -7.56
C VAL A 128 -4.09 -3.42 -6.41
N PRO A 129 -3.32 -4.04 -5.50
CA PRO A 129 -3.89 -4.71 -4.33
C PRO A 129 -4.65 -3.74 -3.43
N PHE A 130 -5.78 -4.20 -2.90
CA PHE A 130 -6.60 -3.48 -1.94
C PHE A 130 -6.83 -4.33 -0.69
N PHE A 131 -6.41 -3.84 0.45
CA PHE A 131 -6.60 -4.49 1.75
C PHE A 131 -7.36 -3.57 2.69
N ALA A 132 -8.39 -4.09 3.33
CA ALA A 132 -9.14 -3.38 4.35
C ALA A 132 -9.30 -4.24 5.60
N LYS A 133 -9.04 -3.67 6.77
CA LYS A 133 -9.18 -4.32 8.06
C LYS A 133 -9.92 -3.43 9.05
N GLY A 134 -10.89 -4.01 9.70
CA GLY A 134 -11.87 -3.37 10.59
C GLY A 134 -13.28 -3.75 10.19
N ASP A 135 -14.24 -3.68 11.13
CA ASP A 135 -15.63 -4.08 10.87
C ASP A 135 -16.29 -3.23 9.78
N ALA A 136 -15.96 -1.93 9.72
CA ALA A 136 -16.41 -1.03 8.68
C ALA A 136 -15.89 -1.40 7.28
N GLY A 137 -14.78 -2.11 7.17
CA GLY A 137 -14.20 -2.55 5.88
C GLY A 137 -15.11 -3.42 5.04
N ARG A 138 -16.17 -3.97 5.63
CA ARG A 138 -17.19 -4.74 4.91
C ARG A 138 -17.95 -3.91 3.86
N ILE A 139 -17.95 -2.58 3.98
CA ILE A 139 -18.61 -1.68 3.02
C ILE A 139 -18.00 -1.83 1.63
N PHE A 140 -16.68 -2.01 1.52
CA PHE A 140 -15.99 -2.12 0.24
C PHE A 140 -16.43 -3.35 -0.57
N LYS A 141 -16.90 -4.42 0.08
CA LYS A 141 -17.49 -5.57 -0.60
C LYS A 141 -18.81 -5.25 -1.32
N LYS A 142 -19.49 -4.14 -0.96
CA LYS A 142 -20.72 -3.72 -1.63
C LYS A 142 -20.45 -2.84 -2.82
N PHE A 143 -19.31 -2.15 -2.82
CA PHE A 143 -18.86 -1.31 -3.92
C PHE A 143 -18.07 -2.08 -4.96
N ALA A 144 -17.40 -3.19 -4.58
CA ALA A 144 -16.64 -4.04 -5.49
C ALA A 144 -17.60 -4.80 -6.43
N ASP A 145 -18.09 -4.12 -7.47
CA ASP A 145 -19.05 -4.67 -8.45
C ASP A 145 -18.49 -4.76 -9.88
N GLU A 146 -17.27 -4.28 -10.09
CA GLU A 146 -16.52 -4.45 -11.32
C GLU A 146 -15.83 -5.82 -11.37
N ASN A 147 -15.54 -6.32 -12.58
CA ASN A 147 -14.92 -7.63 -12.74
C ASN A 147 -13.82 -7.64 -13.80
N ASP A 148 -12.61 -7.95 -13.37
CA ASP A 148 -11.47 -8.23 -14.23
C ASP A 148 -11.39 -9.74 -14.53
N PRO A 149 -11.15 -10.16 -15.80
CA PRO A 149 -11.15 -11.58 -16.17
C PRO A 149 -9.98 -12.37 -15.56
N VAL A 150 -8.92 -11.71 -15.10
CA VAL A 150 -7.72 -12.34 -14.52
C VAL A 150 -7.73 -12.22 -13.00
N HIS A 151 -8.00 -11.02 -12.48
CA HIS A 151 -7.89 -10.70 -11.05
C HIS A 151 -9.22 -10.80 -10.29
N GLY A 152 -10.34 -10.93 -10.98
CA GLY A 152 -11.66 -11.06 -10.39
C GLY A 152 -12.29 -9.71 -10.02
N ILE A 153 -13.04 -9.69 -8.92
CA ILE A 153 -13.82 -8.52 -8.49
C ILE A 153 -12.90 -7.42 -7.99
N TYR A 154 -13.13 -6.17 -8.42
CA TYR A 154 -12.37 -5.00 -7.99
C TYR A 154 -13.26 -3.78 -7.71
N LEU A 155 -12.67 -2.76 -7.08
CA LEU A 155 -13.24 -1.45 -6.81
C LEU A 155 -12.76 -0.45 -7.86
N ASP A 156 -13.64 0.44 -8.32
CA ASP A 156 -13.19 1.68 -8.94
C ASP A 156 -12.55 2.61 -7.89
N ASN A 157 -11.59 3.42 -8.31
CA ASN A 157 -10.84 4.29 -7.38
C ASN A 157 -11.75 5.33 -6.67
N THR A 158 -12.85 5.74 -7.28
CA THR A 158 -13.81 6.67 -6.68
C THR A 158 -14.62 6.02 -5.55
N GLU A 159 -14.81 4.72 -5.57
CA GLU A 159 -15.56 3.97 -4.59
C GLU A 159 -14.84 3.85 -3.25
N LEU A 160 -13.50 3.93 -3.26
CA LEU A 160 -12.72 4.08 -2.04
C LEU A 160 -13.15 5.35 -1.27
N ALA A 161 -13.27 6.48 -1.98
CA ALA A 161 -13.68 7.75 -1.38
C ALA A 161 -15.11 7.66 -0.82
N TYR A 162 -16.03 7.06 -1.57
CA TYR A 162 -17.42 6.85 -1.09
C TYR A 162 -17.46 5.96 0.15
N GLY A 163 -16.68 4.89 0.18
CA GLY A 163 -16.57 4.01 1.33
C GLY A 163 -16.05 4.72 2.57
N ILE A 164 -15.01 5.56 2.43
CA ILE A 164 -14.45 6.36 3.52
C ILE A 164 -15.48 7.37 4.03
N MET A 165 -16.13 8.13 3.15
CA MET A 165 -17.17 9.10 3.52
C MET A 165 -18.30 8.40 4.27
N TRP A 166 -18.76 7.24 3.80
CA TRP A 166 -19.81 6.48 4.47
C TRP A 166 -19.42 6.04 5.90
N VAL A 167 -18.15 5.70 6.13
CA VAL A 167 -17.66 5.30 7.46
C VAL A 167 -17.55 6.50 8.40
N MET A 168 -17.25 7.69 7.87
CA MET A 168 -17.07 8.92 8.65
C MET A 168 -18.37 9.72 8.86
N GLU A 169 -19.43 9.40 8.14
CA GLU A 169 -20.75 10.00 8.40
C GLU A 169 -21.34 9.41 9.69
N PRO A 170 -21.79 10.25 10.65
CA PRO A 170 -22.36 9.81 11.93
C PRO A 170 -23.72 9.12 11.78
#